data_ed0c71b938b8b511205c9902c70e6ba0
#
_entry.id   ed0c71b938b8b511205c9902c70e6ba0
#
_cell.length_a   1.000
_cell.length_b   1.000
_cell.length_c   1.000
_cell.angle_alpha   90.00
_cell.angle_beta   90.00
_cell.angle_gamma   90.00
#
_symmetry.space_group_name_H-M   'P 1'
#
loop_
_entity.id
_entity.type
_entity.pdbx_description
1 polymer ?
#
loop_
_entity_poly.entity_id
_entity_poly.type
_entity_poly.pdbx_seq_one_letter_code
_entity_poly.pdbx_strand_id
1 'polypeptide(L)'
;MTKTRYRDLERIVKGAANHRRLQILELVAEKPELSVMEIARELSVNFKTIAEHVRRMAIAGLVMKRNDENAVRHKLTPRGNAILKFLRTLE
;
A
#
# COMPACT_ATOMS: atom_id res chain seq x y z
N MET A 1 15.68 -1.63 -19.94
CA MET A 1 14.83 -0.52 -19.45
C MET A 1 15.39 0.81 -19.90
N THR A 2 14.53 1.79 -20.20
CA THR A 2 14.93 3.14 -20.60
C THR A 2 15.13 4.03 -19.36
N LYS A 3 15.82 5.17 -19.51
CA LYS A 3 16.00 6.14 -18.43
C LYS A 3 14.67 6.64 -17.85
N THR A 4 13.68 6.91 -18.69
CA THR A 4 12.34 7.33 -18.27
C THR A 4 11.70 6.23 -17.44
N ARG A 5 11.86 5.00 -17.86
CA ARG A 5 11.32 3.84 -17.15
C ARG A 5 11.94 3.68 -15.76
N TYR A 6 13.22 3.98 -15.63
CA TYR A 6 13.89 3.90 -14.32
C TYR A 6 13.27 4.86 -13.29
N ARG A 7 12.93 6.07 -13.69
CA ARG A 7 12.29 7.02 -12.77
C ARG A 7 10.90 6.56 -12.35
N ASP A 8 10.14 6.01 -13.28
CA ASP A 8 8.83 5.46 -12.98
C ASP A 8 8.93 4.28 -12.01
N LEU A 9 9.88 3.38 -12.26
CA LEU A 9 10.11 2.24 -11.37
C LEU A 9 10.59 2.69 -9.99
N GLU A 10 11.43 3.71 -9.93
CA GLU A 10 11.86 4.29 -8.65
C GLU A 10 10.68 4.75 -7.81
N ARG A 11 9.73 5.46 -8.40
CA ARG A 11 8.53 5.92 -7.68
C ARG A 11 7.73 4.76 -7.11
N ILE A 12 7.59 3.71 -7.90
CA ILE A 12 6.85 2.52 -7.47
C ILE A 12 7.57 1.85 -6.31
N VAL A 13 8.87 1.63 -6.43
CA VAL A 13 9.67 0.97 -5.40
C VAL A 13 9.70 1.81 -4.12
N LYS A 14 9.88 3.12 -4.24
CA LYS A 14 9.84 4.02 -3.09
C LYS A 14 8.47 4.02 -2.41
N GLY A 15 7.41 3.82 -3.17
CA GLY A 15 6.07 3.71 -2.61
C GLY A 15 5.91 2.54 -1.67
N ALA A 16 6.72 1.51 -1.81
CA ALA A 16 6.70 0.33 -0.95
C ALA A 16 7.85 0.29 0.06
N ALA A 17 8.90 1.10 -0.13
CA ALA A 17 10.16 0.99 0.62
C ALA A 17 10.07 1.62 2.02
N ASN A 18 9.30 0.99 2.90
CA ASN A 18 9.15 1.39 4.30
C ASN A 18 8.51 0.21 5.03
N HIS A 19 9.02 -0.15 6.22
CA HIS A 19 8.51 -1.34 6.92
C HIS A 19 7.02 -1.27 7.24
N ARG A 20 6.49 -0.09 7.55
CA ARG A 20 5.03 0.07 7.78
C ARG A 20 4.23 -0.16 6.50
N ARG A 21 4.76 0.31 5.36
CA ARG A 21 4.09 0.10 4.07
C ARG A 21 4.10 -1.38 3.67
N LEU A 22 5.17 -2.10 4.00
CA LEU A 22 5.22 -3.55 3.80
C LEU A 22 4.15 -4.26 4.64
N GLN A 23 3.99 -3.84 5.89
CA GLN A 23 2.94 -4.37 6.77
C GLN A 23 1.55 -4.06 6.21
N ILE A 24 1.35 -2.85 5.68
CA ILE A 24 0.06 -2.45 5.09
C ILE A 24 -0.25 -3.31 3.85
N LEU A 25 0.73 -3.54 2.97
CA LEU A 25 0.53 -4.40 1.81
C LEU A 25 0.03 -5.78 2.21
N GLU A 26 0.70 -6.39 3.17
CA GLU A 26 0.35 -7.72 3.65
C GLU A 26 -1.03 -7.74 4.30
N LEU A 27 -1.30 -6.76 5.15
CA LEU A 27 -2.59 -6.67 5.84
C LEU A 27 -3.76 -6.49 4.86
N VAL A 28 -3.62 -5.59 3.90
CA VAL A 28 -4.68 -5.31 2.92
C VAL A 28 -4.88 -6.49 1.97
N ALA A 29 -3.83 -7.26 1.71
CA ALA A 29 -3.96 -8.51 0.93
C ALA A 29 -4.76 -9.57 1.70
N GLU A 30 -4.52 -9.68 3.00
CA GLU A 30 -5.23 -10.65 3.85
C GLU A 30 -6.65 -10.21 4.20
N LYS A 31 -6.83 -8.92 4.46
CA LYS A 31 -8.12 -8.33 4.84
C LYS A 31 -8.43 -7.16 3.91
N PRO A 32 -8.97 -7.42 2.72
CA PRO A 32 -9.35 -6.33 1.82
C PRO A 32 -10.51 -5.52 2.39
N GLU A 33 -10.67 -4.31 1.87
CA GLU A 33 -11.76 -3.40 2.21
C GLU A 33 -11.62 -2.72 3.58
N LEU A 34 -10.42 -2.70 4.17
CA LEU A 34 -10.18 -1.96 5.41
C LEU A 34 -10.12 -0.45 5.16
N SER A 35 -10.63 0.33 6.12
CA SER A 35 -10.42 1.77 6.18
C SER A 35 -9.05 2.08 6.80
N VAL A 36 -8.58 3.32 6.67
CA VAL A 36 -7.33 3.75 7.31
C VAL A 36 -7.38 3.54 8.82
N MET A 37 -8.51 3.87 9.44
CA MET A 37 -8.67 3.68 10.88
C MET A 37 -8.53 2.21 11.29
N GLU A 38 -9.14 1.32 10.51
CA GLU A 38 -9.05 -0.11 10.77
C GLU A 38 -7.63 -0.64 10.59
N ILE A 39 -6.92 -0.17 9.55
CA ILE A 39 -5.51 -0.52 9.34
C ILE A 39 -4.66 -0.05 10.53
N ALA A 40 -4.88 1.20 10.96
CA ALA A 40 -4.15 1.77 12.10
C ALA A 40 -4.37 0.95 13.38
N ARG A 41 -5.60 0.51 13.62
CA ARG A 41 -5.92 -0.34 14.77
C ARG A 41 -5.23 -1.70 14.69
N GLU A 42 -5.32 -2.34 13.53
CA GLU A 42 -4.69 -3.66 13.32
C GLU A 42 -3.18 -3.61 13.55
N LEU A 43 -2.53 -2.54 13.11
CA LEU A 43 -1.08 -2.40 13.22
C LEU A 43 -0.65 -1.71 14.53
N SER A 44 -1.59 -1.20 15.32
CA SER A 44 -1.31 -0.42 16.52
C SER A 44 -0.40 0.78 16.24
N VAL A 45 -0.69 1.49 15.16
CA VAL A 45 0.07 2.66 14.72
C VAL A 45 -0.87 3.85 14.64
N ASN A 46 -0.32 5.04 14.88
CA ASN A 46 -1.06 6.29 14.83
C ASN A 46 -1.80 6.47 13.50
N PHE A 47 -3.04 6.93 13.56
CA PHE A 47 -3.90 7.14 12.39
C PHE A 47 -3.24 8.05 11.34
N LYS A 48 -2.67 9.18 11.77
CA LYS A 48 -2.06 10.14 10.84
C LYS A 48 -0.88 9.52 10.09
N THR A 49 -0.09 8.72 10.79
CA THR A 49 1.05 8.01 10.19
C THR A 49 0.57 7.03 9.12
N ILE A 50 -0.43 6.23 9.44
CA ILE A 50 -0.99 5.27 8.49
C ILE A 50 -1.64 5.99 7.31
N ALA A 51 -2.38 7.07 7.57
CA ALA A 51 -3.02 7.85 6.50
C ALA A 51 -2.00 8.36 5.49
N GLU A 52 -0.84 8.86 5.96
CA GLU A 52 0.22 9.33 5.07
C GLU A 52 0.84 8.19 4.27
N HIS A 53 1.10 7.05 4.90
CA HIS A 53 1.62 5.89 4.18
C HIS A 53 0.65 5.41 3.10
N VAL A 54 -0.63 5.28 3.43
CA VAL A 54 -1.65 4.85 2.47
C VAL A 54 -1.77 5.84 1.31
N ARG A 55 -1.72 7.14 1.61
CA ARG A 55 -1.75 8.18 0.57
C ARG A 55 -0.59 7.99 -0.42
N ARG A 56 0.62 7.80 0.07
CA ARG A 56 1.80 7.59 -0.78
C ARG A 56 1.71 6.28 -1.57
N MET A 57 1.20 5.24 -0.95
CA MET A 57 0.99 3.96 -1.63
C MET A 57 -0.05 4.08 -2.74
N ALA A 58 -1.10 4.86 -2.54
CA ALA A 58 -2.10 5.11 -3.56
C ALA A 58 -1.50 5.90 -4.74
N ILE A 59 -0.68 6.92 -4.45
CA ILE A 59 0.01 7.70 -5.50
C ILE A 59 0.94 6.79 -6.32
N ALA A 60 1.63 5.86 -5.66
CA ALA A 60 2.51 4.90 -6.33
C ALA A 60 1.73 3.81 -7.08
N GLY A 61 0.41 3.77 -6.93
CA GLY A 61 -0.44 2.79 -7.61
C GLY A 61 -0.41 1.41 -6.98
N LEU A 62 -0.10 1.31 -5.68
CA LEU A 62 -0.05 0.03 -4.96
C LEU A 62 -1.38 -0.35 -4.31
N VAL A 63 -2.16 0.65 -3.90
CA VAL A 63 -3.49 0.46 -3.34
C VAL A 63 -4.49 1.32 -4.09
N MET A 64 -5.72 0.84 -4.17
CA MET A 64 -6.84 1.60 -4.73
C MET A 64 -7.84 1.88 -3.61
N LYS A 65 -8.57 2.97 -3.76
CA LYS A 65 -9.58 3.42 -2.81
C LYS A 65 -10.96 3.27 -3.41
N ARG A 66 -11.90 2.81 -2.62
CA ARG A 66 -13.30 2.74 -2.98
C ARG A 66 -14.11 3.50 -1.94
N ASN A 67 -14.85 4.50 -2.37
CA ASN A 67 -15.74 5.24 -1.49
C ASN A 67 -17.00 4.42 -1.25
N ASP A 68 -17.40 4.39 0.02
CA ASP A 68 -18.63 3.79 0.46
C ASP A 68 -19.28 4.80 1.41
N GLU A 69 -20.55 4.65 1.71
CA GLU A 69 -21.31 5.64 2.50
C GLU A 69 -20.64 6.01 3.82
N ASN A 70 -19.97 5.06 4.44
CA ASN A 70 -19.43 5.23 5.79
C ASN A 70 -17.91 5.36 5.85
N ALA A 71 -17.20 5.00 4.79
CA ALA A 71 -15.73 4.96 4.83
C ALA A 71 -15.12 4.92 3.45
N VAL A 72 -13.82 5.21 3.39
CA VAL A 72 -12.99 4.93 2.23
C VAL A 72 -12.32 3.59 2.48
N ARG A 73 -12.54 2.64 1.59
CA ARG A 73 -12.02 1.28 1.71
C ARG A 73 -10.85 1.05 0.77
N HIS A 74 -9.97 0.14 1.14
CA HIS A 74 -8.71 -0.06 0.45
C HIS A 74 -8.55 -1.49 -0.04
N LYS A 75 -7.93 -1.63 -1.21
CA LYS A 75 -7.65 -2.91 -1.84
C LYS A 75 -6.33 -2.78 -2.59
N LEU A 76 -5.54 -3.86 -2.67
CA LEU A 76 -4.33 -3.84 -3.48
C LEU A 76 -4.68 -3.78 -4.96
N THR A 77 -3.89 -3.01 -5.71
CA THR A 77 -3.89 -3.03 -7.17
C THR A 77 -3.13 -4.27 -7.66
N PRO A 78 -3.22 -4.63 -8.95
CA PRO A 78 -2.35 -5.67 -9.51
C PRO A 78 -0.87 -5.36 -9.25
N ARG A 79 -0.47 -4.08 -9.30
CA ARG A 79 0.89 -3.65 -8.99
C ARG A 79 1.25 -3.92 -7.53
N GLY A 80 0.34 -3.60 -6.61
CA GLY A 80 0.54 -3.89 -5.19
C GLY A 80 0.70 -5.38 -4.92
N ASN A 81 -0.12 -6.20 -5.57
CA ASN A 81 -0.01 -7.65 -5.47
C ASN A 81 1.32 -8.16 -6.03
N ALA A 82 1.80 -7.58 -7.15
CA ALA A 82 3.08 -7.96 -7.74
C ALA A 82 4.25 -7.64 -6.82
N ILE A 83 4.23 -6.46 -6.19
CA ILE A 83 5.24 -6.07 -5.20
C ILE A 83 5.24 -7.04 -4.02
N LEU A 84 4.07 -7.34 -3.46
CA LEU A 84 3.97 -8.25 -2.34
C LEU A 84 4.48 -9.65 -2.68
N LYS A 85 4.14 -10.15 -3.86
CA LYS A 85 4.61 -11.44 -4.34
C LYS A 85 6.14 -11.45 -4.45
N PHE A 86 6.72 -10.38 -4.99
CA PHE A 86 8.18 -10.24 -5.08
C PHE A 86 8.81 -10.26 -3.70
N LEU A 87 8.28 -9.49 -2.77
CA LEU A 87 8.81 -9.42 -1.39
C LEU A 87 8.82 -10.78 -0.72
N ARG A 88 7.80 -11.58 -0.95
CA ARG A 88 7.71 -12.94 -0.40
C ARG A 88 8.81 -13.86 -0.93
N THR A 89 9.36 -13.57 -2.11
CA THR A 89 10.49 -14.36 -2.63
C THR A 89 11.80 -14.06 -1.89
N LEU A 90 11.85 -12.97 -1.12
CA LEU A 90 13.05 -12.54 -0.39
C LEU A 90 13.14 -13.15 1.02
N GLU A 91 12.11 -13.80 1.48
CA GLU A 91 12.07 -14.41 2.81
C GLU A 91 12.79 -15.75 2.87
#